data_0f15889dd61503e64c63621d72735af1
#
_entry.id   0f15889dd61503e64c63621d72735af1
#
_cell.length_a   1.000
_cell.length_b   1.000
_cell.length_c   1.000
_cell.angle_alpha   90.00
_cell.angle_beta   90.00
_cell.angle_gamma   90.00
#
_symmetry.space_group_name_H-M   'P 1'
#
loop_
_entity.id
_entity.type
_entity.pdbx_description
1 polymer ?
#
loop_
_entity_poly.entity_id
_entity_poly.type
_entity_poly.pdbx_seq_one_letter_code
_entity_poly.pdbx_strand_id
1 'polypeptide(L)'
;MKAIQLIKYGSSKDSFLSKNVPFPILINKDDVLIKVHAFGINFADIMARKGLYKASPALPAVLGYEVVGIVEKTKNSQYKNLIGKRVLALTRFGGYAEYAVTSALALIEIPNTLKNGIALALATQYCTALLAVKKTSLQKDDLVLIHSASGGVGTALTQLVKQKGCKIIGLTRSESKIPYLKSNGVDFPIDTSKKDYELQIQQIFPNQKITSIFNSVGGKTFKKDIQLLENGGTLVFFGISDRINQKKGLFQTLLQMLKIGKIHPALLILKSQTIVGLNLLEIADKKPQQLLEALKELVTLRNRNVIKPIAFNKFTWEEISKAHYGMENAQFTGKTYINIIDE
;
A
#
# COMPACT_ATOMS: atom_id res chain seq x y z
N MET A 1 -26.77 8.26 3.36
CA MET A 1 -25.81 8.28 2.27
C MET A 1 -25.61 6.88 1.68
N LYS A 2 -25.28 6.77 0.40
CA LYS A 2 -24.97 5.49 -0.23
C LYS A 2 -23.56 5.00 0.19
N ALA A 3 -23.45 3.71 0.52
CA ALA A 3 -22.17 3.08 0.88
C ALA A 3 -22.10 1.63 0.38
N ILE A 4 -20.89 1.14 0.15
CA ILE A 4 -20.61 -0.27 -0.15
C ILE A 4 -20.22 -0.96 1.16
N GLN A 5 -21.12 -1.79 1.66
CA GLN A 5 -20.86 -2.57 2.87
C GLN A 5 -20.30 -3.95 2.54
N LEU A 6 -19.26 -4.33 3.25
CA LEU A 6 -18.85 -5.72 3.39
C LEU A 6 -19.84 -6.41 4.34
N ILE A 7 -20.65 -7.34 3.83
CA ILE A 7 -21.72 -8.02 4.58
C ILE A 7 -21.32 -9.42 5.03
N LYS A 8 -20.37 -10.05 4.35
CA LYS A 8 -19.79 -11.35 4.71
C LYS A 8 -18.36 -11.47 4.20
N TYR A 9 -17.56 -12.27 4.87
CA TYR A 9 -16.20 -12.59 4.40
C TYR A 9 -16.23 -13.58 3.25
N GLY A 10 -15.25 -13.47 2.31
CA GLY A 10 -15.06 -14.47 1.27
C GLY A 10 -14.83 -13.93 -0.13
N SER A 11 -15.58 -14.46 -1.11
CA SER A 11 -15.49 -14.07 -2.53
C SER A 11 -15.90 -12.63 -2.75
N SER A 12 -15.21 -11.92 -3.66
CA SER A 12 -15.59 -10.55 -4.01
C SER A 12 -17.01 -10.46 -4.62
N LYS A 13 -17.47 -11.54 -5.29
CA LYS A 13 -18.77 -11.60 -5.95
C LYS A 13 -19.93 -11.39 -4.97
N ASP A 14 -19.83 -11.97 -3.76
CA ASP A 14 -20.97 -12.05 -2.83
C ASP A 14 -20.74 -11.28 -1.53
N SER A 15 -19.59 -10.61 -1.37
CA SER A 15 -19.21 -10.01 -0.09
C SER A 15 -19.71 -8.58 0.08
N PHE A 16 -20.07 -7.90 -1.01
CA PHE A 16 -20.44 -6.50 -1.00
C PHE A 16 -21.92 -6.27 -1.29
N LEU A 17 -22.48 -5.29 -0.58
CA LEU A 17 -23.84 -4.78 -0.81
C LEU A 17 -23.80 -3.26 -0.82
N SER A 18 -24.29 -2.66 -1.91
CA SER A 18 -24.53 -1.22 -1.98
C SER A 18 -25.89 -0.89 -1.38
N LYS A 19 -25.91 -0.02 -0.36
CA LYS A 19 -27.15 0.42 0.29
C LYS A 19 -27.00 1.77 0.97
N ASN A 20 -28.14 2.35 1.37
CA ASN A 20 -28.17 3.55 2.20
C ASN A 20 -27.83 3.21 3.66
N VAL A 21 -26.90 3.99 4.23
CA VAL A 21 -26.49 3.93 5.62
C VAL A 21 -26.59 5.32 6.27
N PRO A 22 -26.64 5.43 7.60
CA PRO A 22 -26.57 6.73 8.28
C PRO A 22 -25.32 7.51 7.87
N PHE A 23 -25.40 8.84 7.92
CA PHE A 23 -24.22 9.69 7.76
C PHE A 23 -23.20 9.44 8.88
N PRO A 24 -21.89 9.48 8.61
CA PRO A 24 -20.90 9.35 9.64
C PRO A 24 -20.89 10.57 10.56
N ILE A 25 -20.66 10.35 11.86
CA ILE A 25 -20.68 11.38 12.89
C ILE A 25 -19.24 11.82 13.18
N LEU A 26 -19.04 13.13 13.33
CA LEU A 26 -17.77 13.72 13.79
C LEU A 26 -17.66 13.52 15.32
N ILE A 27 -16.81 12.59 15.76
CA ILE A 27 -16.66 12.22 17.18
C ILE A 27 -15.49 12.99 17.80
N ASN A 28 -14.31 12.93 17.18
CA ASN A 28 -13.09 13.52 17.71
C ASN A 28 -12.98 15.01 17.35
N LYS A 29 -12.20 15.76 18.13
CA LYS A 29 -12.02 17.22 17.89
C LYS A 29 -11.44 17.54 16.52
N ASP A 30 -10.58 16.66 15.98
CA ASP A 30 -9.91 16.86 14.70
C ASP A 30 -10.66 16.24 13.52
N ASP A 31 -11.86 15.69 13.73
CA ASP A 31 -12.64 15.07 12.67
C ASP A 31 -13.12 16.08 11.64
N VAL A 32 -13.02 15.67 10.38
CA VAL A 32 -13.56 16.37 9.20
C VAL A 32 -14.44 15.42 8.40
N LEU A 33 -15.54 15.92 7.85
CA LEU A 33 -16.43 15.23 6.93
C LEU A 33 -16.03 15.58 5.51
N ILE A 34 -15.81 14.56 4.70
CA ILE A 34 -15.41 14.69 3.30
C ILE A 34 -16.54 14.13 2.43
N LYS A 35 -17.03 14.91 1.46
CA LYS A 35 -17.84 14.42 0.34
C LYS A 35 -16.90 13.75 -0.65
N VAL A 36 -17.04 12.45 -0.83
CA VAL A 36 -16.09 11.62 -1.57
C VAL A 36 -16.37 11.70 -3.06
N HIS A 37 -15.34 11.99 -3.84
CA HIS A 37 -15.37 11.94 -5.31
C HIS A 37 -14.82 10.61 -5.84
N ALA A 38 -13.81 10.08 -5.17
CA ALA A 38 -13.22 8.78 -5.51
C ALA A 38 -12.58 8.14 -4.27
N PHE A 39 -12.47 6.82 -4.26
CA PHE A 39 -11.76 6.09 -3.23
C PHE A 39 -10.83 5.03 -3.82
N GLY A 40 -9.73 4.77 -3.13
CA GLY A 40 -8.74 3.78 -3.52
C GLY A 40 -9.07 2.38 -3.02
N ILE A 41 -8.61 1.37 -3.76
CA ILE A 41 -8.61 -0.02 -3.32
C ILE A 41 -7.17 -0.42 -3.05
N ASN A 42 -6.94 -1.08 -1.91
CA ASN A 42 -5.63 -1.54 -1.45
C ASN A 42 -5.66 -3.04 -1.11
N PHE A 43 -4.49 -3.67 -1.05
CA PHE A 43 -4.42 -5.09 -0.70
C PHE A 43 -4.93 -5.38 0.73
N ALA A 44 -4.85 -4.39 1.63
CA ALA A 44 -5.44 -4.46 2.96
C ALA A 44 -6.97 -4.63 2.92
N ASP A 45 -7.66 -4.01 1.96
CA ASP A 45 -9.11 -4.19 1.74
C ASP A 45 -9.44 -5.63 1.31
N ILE A 46 -8.57 -6.24 0.48
CA ILE A 46 -8.72 -7.65 0.10
C ILE A 46 -8.56 -8.56 1.32
N MET A 47 -7.57 -8.28 2.16
CA MET A 47 -7.35 -9.01 3.42
C MET A 47 -8.53 -8.84 4.37
N ALA A 48 -9.08 -7.63 4.50
CA ALA A 48 -10.26 -7.32 5.30
C ALA A 48 -11.49 -8.09 4.78
N ARG A 49 -11.76 -8.04 3.47
CA ARG A 49 -12.85 -8.80 2.84
C ARG A 49 -12.72 -10.32 3.09
N LYS A 50 -11.51 -10.84 3.11
CA LYS A 50 -11.28 -12.27 3.43
C LYS A 50 -11.35 -12.59 4.93
N GLY A 51 -11.50 -11.61 5.80
CA GLY A 51 -11.49 -11.78 7.25
C GLY A 51 -10.10 -12.15 7.80
N LEU A 52 -9.04 -11.73 7.10
CA LEU A 52 -7.64 -11.98 7.44
C LEU A 52 -6.95 -10.74 8.03
N TYR A 53 -7.66 -9.62 8.14
CA TYR A 53 -7.12 -8.37 8.65
C TYR A 53 -7.72 -8.05 10.03
N LYS A 54 -6.90 -8.21 11.08
CA LYS A 54 -7.35 -8.10 12.48
C LYS A 54 -7.93 -6.73 12.85
N ALA A 55 -7.46 -5.65 12.20
CA ALA A 55 -7.92 -4.30 12.46
C ALA A 55 -9.27 -3.97 11.79
N SER A 56 -9.83 -4.88 10.99
CA SER A 56 -11.12 -4.67 10.33
C SER A 56 -12.26 -4.51 11.33
N PRO A 57 -13.21 -3.58 11.09
CA PRO A 57 -14.41 -3.47 11.90
C PRO A 57 -15.27 -4.74 11.78
N ALA A 58 -16.16 -4.94 12.77
CA ALA A 58 -17.16 -6.00 12.73
C ALA A 58 -18.12 -5.83 11.54
N LEU A 59 -18.61 -6.94 11.00
CA LEU A 59 -19.60 -6.93 9.92
C LEU A 59 -21.00 -6.54 10.44
N PRO A 60 -21.80 -5.81 9.64
CA PRO A 60 -21.48 -5.25 8.33
C PRO A 60 -20.59 -4.00 8.43
N ALA A 61 -19.63 -3.83 7.51
CA ALA A 61 -18.62 -2.78 7.61
C ALA A 61 -18.42 -2.05 6.27
N VAL A 62 -18.14 -0.76 6.31
CA VAL A 62 -17.68 0.03 5.15
C VAL A 62 -16.15 0.04 5.18
N LEU A 63 -15.52 -0.53 4.16
CA LEU A 63 -14.06 -0.56 4.01
C LEU A 63 -13.52 0.74 3.41
N GLY A 64 -12.24 0.75 3.03
CA GLY A 64 -11.57 1.86 2.33
C GLY A 64 -10.65 2.65 3.23
N TYR A 65 -9.40 2.83 2.78
CA TYR A 65 -8.32 3.45 3.52
C TYR A 65 -7.95 4.85 3.01
N GLU A 66 -8.51 5.27 1.88
CA GLU A 66 -8.18 6.57 1.29
C GLU A 66 -9.29 7.08 0.38
N VAL A 67 -9.45 8.39 0.38
CA VAL A 67 -10.45 9.09 -0.44
C VAL A 67 -9.86 10.38 -1.02
N VAL A 68 -10.41 10.80 -2.16
CA VAL A 68 -10.31 12.17 -2.69
C VAL A 68 -11.70 12.77 -2.65
N GLY A 69 -11.83 14.00 -2.21
CA GLY A 69 -13.12 14.66 -2.13
C GLY A 69 -13.01 16.11 -1.64
N ILE A 70 -14.16 16.68 -1.29
CA ILE A 70 -14.28 18.05 -0.77
C ILE A 70 -14.62 17.98 0.72
N VAL A 71 -13.92 18.77 1.54
CA VAL A 71 -14.28 18.92 2.96
C VAL A 71 -15.57 19.71 3.07
N GLU A 72 -16.62 19.10 3.66
CA GLU A 72 -17.91 19.78 3.87
C GLU A 72 -18.08 20.32 5.27
N LYS A 73 -17.53 19.63 6.27
CA LYS A 73 -17.72 20.01 7.67
C LYS A 73 -16.50 19.65 8.52
N THR A 74 -16.22 20.49 9.52
CA THR A 74 -15.24 20.21 10.55
C THR A 74 -15.86 20.36 11.93
N LYS A 75 -15.35 19.61 12.91
CA LYS A 75 -15.80 19.76 14.31
C LYS A 75 -15.11 20.94 15.01
N ASN A 76 -13.84 21.18 14.71
CA ASN A 76 -13.03 22.21 15.33
C ASN A 76 -12.89 23.43 14.42
N SER A 77 -13.09 24.64 15.01
CA SER A 77 -12.95 25.93 14.31
C SER A 77 -11.56 26.15 13.71
N GLN A 78 -10.51 25.54 14.28
CA GLN A 78 -9.13 25.57 13.77
C GLN A 78 -9.01 25.08 12.32
N TYR A 79 -9.91 24.18 11.88
CA TYR A 79 -9.88 23.58 10.56
C TYR A 79 -10.95 24.14 9.60
N LYS A 80 -11.62 25.25 9.95
CA LYS A 80 -12.65 25.87 9.10
C LYS A 80 -12.14 26.26 7.72
N ASN A 81 -10.87 26.61 7.62
CA ASN A 81 -10.21 26.93 6.35
C ASN A 81 -10.13 25.74 5.37
N LEU A 82 -10.34 24.51 5.84
CA LEU A 82 -10.42 23.32 5.00
C LEU A 82 -11.78 23.14 4.31
N ILE A 83 -12.85 23.79 4.81
CA ILE A 83 -14.18 23.65 4.24
C ILE A 83 -14.18 24.18 2.79
N GLY A 84 -14.73 23.41 1.87
CA GLY A 84 -14.73 23.67 0.43
C GLY A 84 -13.41 23.30 -0.28
N LYS A 85 -12.37 22.92 0.47
CA LYS A 85 -11.10 22.51 -0.13
C LYS A 85 -11.16 21.08 -0.65
N ARG A 86 -10.56 20.87 -1.83
CA ARG A 86 -10.34 19.54 -2.37
C ARG A 86 -9.13 18.89 -1.71
N VAL A 87 -9.33 17.69 -1.16
CA VAL A 87 -8.34 17.01 -0.35
C VAL A 87 -8.11 15.57 -0.81
N LEU A 88 -6.88 15.09 -0.57
CA LEU A 88 -6.52 13.69 -0.46
C LEU A 88 -6.50 13.34 1.03
N ALA A 89 -7.16 12.26 1.41
CA ALA A 89 -7.24 11.86 2.81
C ALA A 89 -7.03 10.35 2.98
N LEU A 90 -6.33 9.99 4.06
CA LEU A 90 -6.30 8.62 4.57
C LEU A 90 -7.47 8.45 5.55
N THR A 91 -8.19 7.36 5.43
CA THR A 91 -9.29 7.00 6.31
C THR A 91 -8.95 5.73 7.10
N ARG A 92 -9.51 5.61 8.29
CA ARG A 92 -9.45 4.36 9.04
C ARG A 92 -10.73 3.57 8.79
N PHE A 93 -10.88 2.99 7.59
CA PHE A 93 -12.13 2.47 7.05
C PHE A 93 -13.13 3.59 6.72
N GLY A 94 -14.29 3.21 6.19
CA GLY A 94 -15.36 4.14 5.85
C GLY A 94 -15.21 4.84 4.50
N GLY A 95 -14.12 4.58 3.75
CA GLY A 95 -13.86 5.25 2.47
C GLY A 95 -14.77 4.79 1.31
N TYR A 96 -15.38 3.61 1.39
CA TYR A 96 -16.27 3.09 0.34
C TYR A 96 -17.69 3.64 0.47
N ALA A 97 -17.82 4.95 0.50
CA ALA A 97 -19.09 5.67 0.70
C ALA A 97 -19.05 7.05 0.06
N GLU A 98 -20.23 7.67 -0.11
CA GLU A 98 -20.37 9.05 -0.59
C GLU A 98 -19.76 10.07 0.38
N TYR A 99 -19.67 9.74 1.67
CA TYR A 99 -19.09 10.58 2.70
C TYR A 99 -18.20 9.76 3.62
N ALA A 100 -17.05 10.32 3.97
CA ALA A 100 -16.10 9.72 4.90
C ALA A 100 -15.69 10.72 5.99
N VAL A 101 -15.39 10.21 7.18
CA VAL A 101 -14.82 10.99 8.28
C VAL A 101 -13.38 10.56 8.51
N THR A 102 -12.50 11.52 8.66
CA THR A 102 -11.11 11.30 9.06
C THR A 102 -10.58 12.48 9.88
N SER A 103 -9.38 12.32 10.44
CA SER A 103 -8.69 13.42 11.12
C SER A 103 -8.14 14.45 10.11
N ALA A 104 -8.21 15.73 10.44
CA ALA A 104 -7.52 16.80 9.71
C ALA A 104 -6.00 16.58 9.60
N LEU A 105 -5.42 15.77 10.48
CA LEU A 105 -3.99 15.40 10.43
C LEU A 105 -3.71 14.25 9.43
N ALA A 106 -4.74 13.62 8.89
CA ALA A 106 -4.62 12.53 7.93
C ALA A 106 -4.99 12.95 6.50
N LEU A 107 -5.04 14.24 6.22
CA LEU A 107 -5.37 14.79 4.90
C LEU A 107 -4.40 15.89 4.48
N ILE A 108 -4.42 16.16 3.16
CA ILE A 108 -3.72 17.28 2.55
C ILE A 108 -4.57 17.89 1.44
N GLU A 109 -4.57 19.22 1.33
CA GLU A 109 -5.16 19.93 0.20
C GLU A 109 -4.43 19.59 -1.09
N ILE A 110 -5.16 19.34 -2.16
CA ILE A 110 -4.63 19.01 -3.48
C ILE A 110 -5.21 19.92 -4.57
N PRO A 111 -4.46 20.22 -5.65
CA PRO A 111 -4.98 20.98 -6.77
C PRO A 111 -6.22 20.34 -7.42
N ASN A 112 -7.15 21.16 -7.89
CA ASN A 112 -8.33 20.68 -8.62
C ASN A 112 -7.96 19.95 -9.93
N THR A 113 -6.82 20.28 -10.51
CA THR A 113 -6.28 19.67 -11.74
C THR A 113 -5.64 18.29 -11.51
N LEU A 114 -5.41 17.89 -10.27
CA LEU A 114 -4.80 16.59 -9.97
C LEU A 114 -5.84 15.47 -10.11
N LYS A 115 -5.67 14.55 -11.05
CA LYS A 115 -6.59 13.42 -11.29
C LYS A 115 -6.77 12.58 -10.03
N ASN A 116 -8.01 12.12 -9.75
CA ASN A 116 -8.36 11.35 -8.55
C ASN A 116 -7.47 10.12 -8.33
N GLY A 117 -7.27 9.30 -9.37
CA GLY A 117 -6.43 8.10 -9.26
C GLY A 117 -4.97 8.40 -8.93
N ILE A 118 -4.42 9.48 -9.49
CA ILE A 118 -3.05 9.94 -9.21
C ILE A 118 -2.93 10.41 -7.75
N ALA A 119 -3.91 11.19 -7.27
CA ALA A 119 -3.95 11.63 -5.87
C ALA A 119 -4.05 10.42 -4.93
N LEU A 120 -4.99 9.50 -5.18
CA LEU A 120 -5.18 8.30 -4.36
C LEU A 120 -3.91 7.42 -4.27
N ALA A 121 -3.11 7.34 -5.34
CA ALA A 121 -1.85 6.61 -5.29
C ALA A 121 -0.89 7.20 -4.23
N LEU A 122 -0.86 8.54 -4.07
CA LEU A 122 0.02 9.23 -3.10
C LEU A 122 -0.31 8.84 -1.66
N ALA A 123 -1.57 8.56 -1.33
CA ALA A 123 -2.00 8.23 0.02
C ALA A 123 -1.35 6.93 0.54
N THR A 124 -2.02 5.80 0.38
CA THR A 124 -1.54 4.55 0.97
C THR A 124 -0.26 4.03 0.31
N GLN A 125 -0.19 4.03 -1.04
CA GLN A 125 0.91 3.37 -1.75
C GLN A 125 2.23 4.13 -1.62
N TYR A 126 2.24 5.42 -1.98
CA TYR A 126 3.46 6.22 -1.90
C TYR A 126 3.86 6.56 -0.46
N CYS A 127 2.91 6.79 0.47
CA CYS A 127 3.24 6.94 1.88
C CYS A 127 3.92 5.69 2.44
N THR A 128 3.40 4.49 2.15
CA THR A 128 4.05 3.24 2.56
C THR A 128 5.46 3.15 1.98
N ALA A 129 5.62 3.42 0.69
CA ALA A 129 6.90 3.36 0.00
C ALA A 129 7.91 4.38 0.55
N LEU A 130 7.51 5.64 0.74
CA LEU A 130 8.37 6.69 1.28
C LEU A 130 8.84 6.37 2.70
N LEU A 131 7.90 5.95 3.57
CA LEU A 131 8.23 5.57 4.94
C LEU A 131 9.12 4.32 4.99
N ALA A 132 8.96 3.37 4.06
CA ALA A 132 9.83 2.21 3.92
C ALA A 132 11.26 2.62 3.51
N VAL A 133 11.38 3.47 2.49
CA VAL A 133 12.69 4.00 2.03
C VAL A 133 13.39 4.79 3.13
N LYS A 134 12.66 5.58 3.93
CA LYS A 134 13.22 6.31 5.09
C LYS A 134 13.75 5.39 6.21
N LYS A 135 13.44 4.10 6.19
CA LYS A 135 14.02 3.10 7.14
C LYS A 135 15.32 2.48 6.64
N THR A 136 15.79 2.87 5.47
CA THR A 136 17.04 2.37 4.87
C THR A 136 18.06 3.49 4.70
N SER A 137 19.34 3.13 4.58
CA SER A 137 20.44 4.08 4.37
C SER A 137 20.99 3.97 2.94
N LEU A 138 20.08 3.94 1.96
CA LEU A 138 20.42 3.76 0.54
C LEU A 138 21.37 4.82 0.01
N GLN A 139 22.40 4.34 -0.68
CA GLN A 139 23.40 5.14 -1.40
C GLN A 139 23.27 4.92 -2.91
N LYS A 140 23.91 5.80 -3.67
CA LYS A 140 24.04 5.62 -5.12
C LYS A 140 24.73 4.28 -5.43
N ASP A 141 24.26 3.61 -6.51
CA ASP A 141 24.72 2.31 -7.00
C ASP A 141 24.39 1.09 -6.11
N ASP A 142 23.72 1.29 -4.95
CA ASP A 142 23.22 0.18 -4.15
C ASP A 142 22.28 -0.73 -4.96
N LEU A 143 22.36 -2.04 -4.71
CA LEU A 143 21.47 -3.04 -5.31
C LEU A 143 20.27 -3.28 -4.40
N VAL A 144 19.07 -3.02 -4.91
CA VAL A 144 17.82 -3.09 -4.15
C VAL A 144 16.86 -4.11 -4.75
N LEU A 145 16.28 -4.97 -3.91
CA LEU A 145 15.25 -5.93 -4.30
C LEU A 145 13.86 -5.44 -3.89
N ILE A 146 12.93 -5.42 -4.83
CA ILE A 146 11.53 -5.04 -4.59
C ILE A 146 10.60 -6.20 -4.94
N HIS A 147 9.96 -6.78 -3.92
CA HIS A 147 8.91 -7.77 -4.13
C HIS A 147 7.63 -7.11 -4.67
N SER A 148 6.90 -7.81 -5.55
CA SER A 148 5.67 -7.31 -6.17
C SER A 148 5.85 -5.93 -6.81
N ALA A 149 6.96 -5.72 -7.52
CA ALA A 149 7.36 -4.43 -8.07
C ALA A 149 6.33 -3.82 -9.05
N SER A 150 5.47 -4.64 -9.67
CA SER A 150 4.37 -4.19 -10.54
C SER A 150 3.10 -3.74 -9.79
N GLY A 151 3.01 -3.97 -8.48
CA GLY A 151 1.89 -3.50 -7.65
C GLY A 151 2.04 -2.02 -7.29
N GLY A 152 1.03 -1.44 -6.63
CA GLY A 152 1.03 0.00 -6.35
C GLY A 152 2.18 0.47 -5.45
N VAL A 153 2.45 -0.21 -4.34
CA VAL A 153 3.59 0.13 -3.45
C VAL A 153 4.92 -0.18 -4.16
N GLY A 154 5.01 -1.30 -4.91
CA GLY A 154 6.20 -1.64 -5.68
C GLY A 154 6.55 -0.60 -6.75
N THR A 155 5.54 -0.08 -7.45
CA THR A 155 5.67 1.04 -8.39
C THR A 155 6.25 2.28 -7.72
N ALA A 156 5.71 2.65 -6.56
CA ALA A 156 6.17 3.80 -5.79
C ALA A 156 7.60 3.61 -5.25
N LEU A 157 7.91 2.42 -4.71
CA LEU A 157 9.26 2.07 -4.25
C LEU A 157 10.27 2.19 -5.38
N THR A 158 9.97 1.64 -6.56
CA THR A 158 10.85 1.72 -7.74
C THR A 158 11.21 3.17 -8.04
N GLN A 159 10.23 4.07 -8.08
CA GLN A 159 10.49 5.48 -8.39
C GLN A 159 11.30 6.18 -7.28
N LEU A 160 10.97 5.96 -6.01
CA LEU A 160 11.66 6.58 -4.88
C LEU A 160 13.10 6.06 -4.71
N VAL A 161 13.32 4.77 -4.92
CA VAL A 161 14.65 4.14 -4.87
C VAL A 161 15.51 4.59 -6.05
N LYS A 162 14.90 4.71 -7.24
CA LYS A 162 15.61 5.19 -8.44
C LYS A 162 16.16 6.61 -8.28
N GLN A 163 15.46 7.46 -7.53
CA GLN A 163 15.94 8.81 -7.21
C GLN A 163 17.20 8.83 -6.34
N LYS A 164 17.43 7.75 -5.57
CA LYS A 164 18.67 7.59 -4.81
C LYS A 164 19.83 7.12 -5.69
N GLY A 165 19.60 6.88 -6.98
CA GLY A 165 20.62 6.39 -7.91
C GLY A 165 20.89 4.89 -7.78
N CYS A 166 20.02 4.11 -7.12
CA CYS A 166 20.20 2.68 -6.91
C CYS A 166 19.88 1.86 -8.16
N LYS A 167 20.40 0.63 -8.20
CA LYS A 167 20.04 -0.43 -9.16
C LYS A 167 18.91 -1.28 -8.57
N ILE A 168 17.91 -1.61 -9.37
CA ILE A 168 16.67 -2.23 -8.88
C ILE A 168 16.43 -3.58 -9.52
N ILE A 169 16.35 -4.62 -8.69
CA ILE A 169 15.78 -5.92 -9.04
C ILE A 169 14.28 -5.88 -8.68
N GLY A 170 13.41 -6.03 -9.67
CA GLY A 170 11.96 -5.99 -9.46
C GLY A 170 11.29 -7.33 -9.73
N LEU A 171 10.65 -7.92 -8.70
CA LEU A 171 9.97 -9.19 -8.83
C LEU A 171 8.51 -9.02 -9.27
N THR A 172 8.09 -9.85 -10.24
CA THR A 172 6.70 -10.02 -10.66
C THR A 172 6.33 -11.49 -10.78
N ARG A 173 5.04 -11.82 -10.79
CA ARG A 173 4.53 -13.18 -11.01
C ARG A 173 4.03 -13.39 -12.44
N SER A 174 4.36 -12.48 -13.36
CA SER A 174 3.89 -12.55 -14.75
C SER A 174 4.89 -11.90 -15.69
N GLU A 175 5.31 -12.64 -16.69
CA GLU A 175 6.18 -12.15 -17.76
C GLU A 175 5.58 -10.97 -18.51
N SER A 176 4.25 -10.95 -18.69
CA SER A 176 3.54 -9.84 -19.36
C SER A 176 3.71 -8.48 -18.68
N LYS A 177 4.15 -8.47 -17.42
CA LYS A 177 4.40 -7.22 -16.66
C LYS A 177 5.85 -6.73 -16.74
N ILE A 178 6.75 -7.46 -17.37
CA ILE A 178 8.16 -7.04 -17.53
C ILE A 178 8.28 -5.71 -18.26
N PRO A 179 7.56 -5.45 -19.38
CA PRO A 179 7.61 -4.14 -20.05
C PRO A 179 7.21 -2.99 -19.13
N TYR A 180 6.16 -3.18 -18.30
CA TYR A 180 5.75 -2.21 -17.28
C TYR A 180 6.85 -1.95 -16.25
N LEU A 181 7.49 -3.00 -15.73
CA LEU A 181 8.58 -2.85 -14.75
C LEU A 181 9.73 -2.03 -15.34
N LYS A 182 10.15 -2.33 -16.57
CA LYS A 182 11.22 -1.58 -17.26
C LYS A 182 10.84 -0.12 -17.46
N SER A 183 9.63 0.17 -17.94
CA SER A 183 9.15 1.55 -18.16
C SER A 183 9.03 2.35 -16.86
N ASN A 184 8.80 1.68 -15.71
CA ASN A 184 8.77 2.30 -14.38
C ASN A 184 10.17 2.49 -13.77
N GLY A 185 11.25 1.98 -14.39
CA GLY A 185 12.63 2.18 -13.95
C GLY A 185 13.29 0.98 -13.24
N VAL A 186 12.71 -0.21 -13.31
CA VAL A 186 13.35 -1.44 -12.83
C VAL A 186 14.46 -1.84 -13.81
N ASP A 187 15.68 -2.01 -13.30
CA ASP A 187 16.85 -2.38 -14.11
C ASP A 187 16.85 -3.89 -14.43
N PHE A 188 16.50 -4.73 -13.45
CA PHE A 188 16.54 -6.19 -13.56
C PHE A 188 15.18 -6.78 -13.18
N PRO A 189 14.20 -6.82 -14.11
CA PRO A 189 12.91 -7.42 -13.85
C PRO A 189 13.01 -8.94 -13.87
N ILE A 190 12.45 -9.62 -12.85
CA ILE A 190 12.47 -11.07 -12.69
C ILE A 190 11.03 -11.60 -12.58
N ASP A 191 10.69 -12.57 -13.44
CA ASP A 191 9.46 -13.35 -13.33
C ASP A 191 9.66 -14.54 -12.38
N THR A 192 8.91 -14.55 -11.28
CA THR A 192 8.96 -15.58 -10.25
C THR A 192 7.99 -16.74 -10.50
N SER A 193 7.27 -16.75 -11.62
CA SER A 193 6.32 -17.83 -11.96
C SER A 193 7.02 -19.08 -12.48
N LYS A 194 8.19 -18.93 -13.12
CA LYS A 194 8.90 -20.01 -13.82
C LYS A 194 10.02 -20.62 -13.01
N LYS A 195 10.79 -19.80 -12.27
CA LYS A 195 11.94 -20.22 -11.46
C LYS A 195 12.00 -19.48 -10.15
N ASP A 196 12.67 -20.08 -9.19
CA ASP A 196 12.98 -19.42 -7.92
C ASP A 196 13.78 -18.13 -8.15
N TYR A 197 13.32 -17.02 -7.58
CA TYR A 197 13.97 -15.72 -7.77
C TYR A 197 15.37 -15.67 -7.18
N GLU A 198 15.65 -16.41 -6.10
CA GLU A 198 16.97 -16.48 -5.46
C GLU A 198 18.00 -17.03 -6.44
N LEU A 199 17.68 -18.14 -7.13
CA LEU A 199 18.55 -18.73 -8.13
C LEU A 199 18.76 -17.80 -9.34
N GLN A 200 17.72 -17.10 -9.78
CA GLN A 200 17.84 -16.14 -10.87
C GLN A 200 18.71 -14.96 -10.49
N ILE A 201 18.58 -14.42 -9.26
CA ILE A 201 19.43 -13.33 -8.76
C ILE A 201 20.89 -13.79 -8.66
N GLN A 202 21.16 -14.99 -8.14
CA GLN A 202 22.52 -15.53 -8.04
C GLN A 202 23.19 -15.74 -9.39
N GLN A 203 22.41 -16.08 -10.44
CA GLN A 203 22.91 -16.18 -11.81
C GLN A 203 23.31 -14.81 -12.40
N ILE A 204 22.52 -13.76 -12.11
CA ILE A 204 22.79 -12.40 -12.60
C ILE A 204 23.91 -11.73 -11.78
N PHE A 205 23.93 -11.99 -10.47
CA PHE A 205 24.83 -11.37 -9.50
C PHE A 205 25.52 -12.43 -8.62
N PRO A 206 26.44 -13.23 -9.16
CA PRO A 206 27.01 -14.38 -8.43
C PRO A 206 27.77 -14.00 -7.16
N ASN A 207 28.39 -12.82 -7.14
CA ASN A 207 29.23 -12.35 -6.03
C ASN A 207 28.69 -11.08 -5.35
N GLN A 208 27.57 -10.53 -5.79
CA GLN A 208 26.99 -9.32 -5.24
C GLN A 208 25.79 -9.65 -4.34
N LYS A 209 25.76 -9.05 -3.16
CA LYS A 209 24.63 -9.11 -2.24
C LYS A 209 23.75 -7.86 -2.39
N ILE A 210 22.57 -7.92 -1.80
CA ILE A 210 21.54 -6.90 -1.89
C ILE A 210 21.61 -6.00 -0.65
N THR A 211 21.73 -4.68 -0.86
CA THR A 211 21.82 -3.70 0.23
C THR A 211 20.47 -3.52 0.95
N SER A 212 19.38 -3.50 0.21
CA SER A 212 18.03 -3.38 0.82
C SER A 212 17.00 -4.20 0.09
N ILE A 213 16.09 -4.83 0.87
CA ILE A 213 15.00 -5.64 0.36
C ILE A 213 13.67 -5.08 0.87
N PHE A 214 12.74 -4.79 -0.04
CA PHE A 214 11.38 -4.36 0.27
C PHE A 214 10.40 -5.50 0.00
N ASN A 215 9.80 -6.04 1.06
CA ASN A 215 9.01 -7.27 1.01
C ASN A 215 7.55 -7.05 1.38
N SER A 216 6.64 -7.28 0.42
CA SER A 216 5.18 -7.27 0.57
C SER A 216 4.57 -8.66 0.72
N VAL A 217 5.38 -9.72 0.53
CA VAL A 217 4.89 -11.12 0.45
C VAL A 217 4.77 -11.74 1.83
N GLY A 218 5.81 -11.60 2.66
CA GLY A 218 5.80 -12.10 4.02
C GLY A 218 6.69 -13.32 4.23
N GLY A 219 6.31 -14.15 5.20
CA GLY A 219 7.19 -15.12 5.81
C GLY A 219 7.80 -16.18 4.91
N LYS A 220 7.12 -16.62 3.85
CA LYS A 220 7.65 -17.68 2.98
C LYS A 220 8.93 -17.28 2.20
N THR A 221 9.16 -15.97 2.03
CA THR A 221 10.34 -15.44 1.34
C THR A 221 11.46 -15.05 2.30
N PHE A 222 11.19 -15.03 3.61
CA PHE A 222 12.09 -14.49 4.62
C PHE A 222 13.49 -15.11 4.59
N LYS A 223 13.58 -16.45 4.59
CA LYS A 223 14.87 -17.15 4.60
C LYS A 223 15.72 -16.80 3.38
N LYS A 224 15.11 -16.74 2.20
CA LYS A 224 15.77 -16.38 0.94
C LYS A 224 16.24 -14.93 0.96
N ASP A 225 15.38 -14.03 1.43
CA ASP A 225 15.72 -12.60 1.50
C ASP A 225 16.91 -12.35 2.44
N ILE A 226 16.96 -13.02 3.62
CA ILE A 226 18.10 -12.92 4.55
C ILE A 226 19.40 -13.48 3.96
N GLN A 227 19.33 -14.51 3.12
CA GLN A 227 20.51 -15.09 2.46
C GLN A 227 21.05 -14.18 1.36
N LEU A 228 20.15 -13.47 0.66
CA LEU A 228 20.50 -12.50 -0.39
C LEU A 228 21.00 -11.17 0.18
N LEU A 229 20.58 -10.81 1.40
CA LEU A 229 20.93 -9.56 2.04
C LEU A 229 22.40 -9.49 2.42
N GLU A 230 23.06 -8.37 2.14
CA GLU A 230 24.46 -8.14 2.52
C GLU A 230 24.63 -7.94 4.04
N ASN A 231 25.88 -7.95 4.50
CA ASN A 231 26.21 -7.48 5.84
C ASN A 231 25.99 -5.95 5.89
N GLY A 232 25.33 -5.48 6.96
CA GLY A 232 24.88 -4.08 7.04
C GLY A 232 23.56 -3.79 6.34
N GLY A 233 23.01 -4.74 5.58
CA GLY A 233 21.80 -4.55 4.78
C GLY A 233 20.50 -4.46 5.58
N THR A 234 19.45 -3.95 4.95
CA THR A 234 18.14 -3.72 5.57
C THR A 234 17.03 -4.48 4.84
N LEU A 235 16.26 -5.28 5.57
CA LEU A 235 15.04 -5.94 5.09
C LEU A 235 13.80 -5.26 5.67
N VAL A 236 12.94 -4.67 4.82
CA VAL A 236 11.72 -3.98 5.22
C VAL A 236 10.49 -4.79 4.81
N PHE A 237 9.72 -5.24 5.81
CA PHE A 237 8.41 -5.86 5.60
C PHE A 237 7.29 -4.82 5.72
N PHE A 238 6.42 -4.75 4.71
CA PHE A 238 5.25 -3.88 4.72
C PHE A 238 3.95 -4.60 4.31
N GLY A 239 3.99 -5.93 4.16
CA GLY A 239 2.84 -6.75 3.80
C GLY A 239 3.06 -8.23 4.11
N ILE A 240 1.96 -8.99 4.03
CA ILE A 240 1.89 -10.43 4.26
C ILE A 240 0.97 -11.09 3.24
N SER A 241 1.18 -10.78 1.96
CA SER A 241 0.27 -11.22 0.88
C SER A 241 0.23 -12.73 0.67
N ASP A 242 1.21 -13.49 1.16
CA ASP A 242 1.20 -14.95 1.14
C ASP A 242 0.06 -15.58 1.96
N ARG A 243 -0.53 -14.84 2.91
CA ARG A 243 -1.65 -15.32 3.72
C ARG A 243 -2.97 -15.43 2.97
N ILE A 244 -3.11 -14.80 1.80
CA ILE A 244 -4.39 -14.69 1.09
C ILE A 244 -4.94 -16.03 0.61
N ASN A 245 -4.05 -16.97 0.28
CA ASN A 245 -4.39 -18.30 -0.26
C ASN A 245 -4.37 -19.40 0.81
N GLN A 246 -4.31 -19.02 2.08
CA GLN A 246 -4.17 -19.99 3.16
C GLN A 246 -5.51 -20.28 3.83
N LYS A 247 -5.70 -21.55 4.26
CA LYS A 247 -6.87 -21.95 5.04
C LYS A 247 -6.88 -21.22 6.38
N LYS A 248 -8.07 -20.79 6.84
CA LYS A 248 -8.26 -20.13 8.13
C LYS A 248 -8.06 -21.14 9.28
N GLY A 249 -7.39 -20.72 10.36
CA GLY A 249 -7.26 -21.50 11.60
C GLY A 249 -6.06 -21.07 12.42
N LEU A 250 -6.22 -21.04 13.74
CA LEU A 250 -5.15 -20.74 14.73
C LEU A 250 -3.95 -21.67 14.54
N PHE A 251 -4.20 -22.96 14.35
CA PHE A 251 -3.17 -23.98 14.16
C PHE A 251 -2.33 -23.74 12.90
N GLN A 252 -2.96 -23.31 11.77
CA GLN A 252 -2.24 -23.02 10.55
C GLN A 252 -1.46 -21.72 10.66
N THR A 253 -1.97 -20.73 11.39
CA THR A 253 -1.22 -19.49 11.70
C THR A 253 0.02 -19.81 12.54
N LEU A 254 -0.08 -20.70 13.52
CA LEU A 254 1.03 -21.14 14.35
C LEU A 254 2.09 -21.91 13.53
N LEU A 255 1.64 -22.87 12.69
CA LEU A 255 2.54 -23.60 11.78
C LEU A 255 3.30 -22.67 10.82
N GLN A 256 2.68 -21.57 10.41
CA GLN A 256 3.34 -20.57 9.56
C GLN A 256 4.36 -19.74 10.33
N MET A 257 4.02 -19.32 11.55
CA MET A 257 5.00 -18.64 12.41
C MET A 257 6.25 -19.54 12.63
N LEU A 258 6.05 -20.84 12.77
CA LEU A 258 7.15 -21.82 12.85
C LEU A 258 7.93 -21.94 11.54
N LYS A 259 7.25 -21.88 10.38
CA LYS A 259 7.89 -21.94 9.04
C LYS A 259 8.68 -20.68 8.68
N ILE A 260 8.29 -19.51 9.17
CA ILE A 260 9.04 -18.26 9.01
C ILE A 260 10.42 -18.40 9.65
N GLY A 261 10.53 -19.21 10.70
CA GLY A 261 11.76 -19.41 11.47
C GLY A 261 11.89 -18.41 12.61
N LYS A 262 12.79 -18.71 13.53
CA LYS A 262 13.16 -17.80 14.62
C LYS A 262 14.30 -16.90 14.14
N ILE A 263 14.15 -15.61 14.32
CA ILE A 263 15.26 -14.65 14.17
C ILE A 263 16.01 -14.65 15.48
N HIS A 264 17.26 -15.10 15.46
CA HIS A 264 18.11 -14.99 16.63
C HIS A 264 18.85 -13.64 16.59
N PRO A 265 18.72 -12.77 17.60
CA PRO A 265 19.36 -11.45 17.59
C PRO A 265 20.86 -11.48 17.33
N ALA A 266 21.56 -12.52 17.83
CA ALA A 266 22.98 -12.69 17.59
C ALA A 266 23.35 -12.78 16.09
N LEU A 267 22.49 -13.38 15.25
CA LEU A 267 22.74 -13.43 13.81
C LEU A 267 22.67 -12.04 13.15
N LEU A 268 21.78 -11.17 13.65
CA LEU A 268 21.69 -9.79 13.20
C LEU A 268 22.94 -9.00 13.62
N ILE A 269 23.41 -9.20 14.85
CA ILE A 269 24.64 -8.56 15.36
C ILE A 269 25.84 -8.98 14.53
N LEU A 270 26.04 -10.28 14.30
CA LEU A 270 27.19 -10.83 13.55
C LEU A 270 27.26 -10.29 12.12
N LYS A 271 26.11 -9.96 11.51
CA LYS A 271 26.03 -9.45 10.14
C LYS A 271 25.68 -7.96 10.05
N SER A 272 25.49 -7.28 11.19
CA SER A 272 25.00 -5.88 11.26
C SER A 272 23.70 -5.66 10.45
N GLN A 273 22.87 -6.69 10.30
CA GLN A 273 21.64 -6.62 9.49
C GLN A 273 20.51 -5.98 10.27
N THR A 274 19.63 -5.24 9.57
CA THR A 274 18.44 -4.61 10.12
C THR A 274 17.17 -5.25 9.54
N ILE A 275 16.18 -5.56 10.40
CA ILE A 275 14.85 -6.02 9.98
C ILE A 275 13.82 -5.04 10.50
N VAL A 276 12.99 -4.53 9.59
CA VAL A 276 11.99 -3.51 9.85
C VAL A 276 10.61 -4.03 9.48
N GLY A 277 9.64 -3.92 10.41
CA GLY A 277 8.20 -4.03 10.11
C GLY A 277 7.59 -2.64 9.93
N LEU A 278 6.78 -2.45 8.89
CA LEU A 278 6.09 -1.20 8.63
C LEU A 278 4.59 -1.45 8.48
N ASN A 279 3.79 -0.79 9.32
CA ASN A 279 2.34 -0.78 9.24
C ASN A 279 1.84 0.67 9.17
N LEU A 280 1.35 1.09 7.99
CA LEU A 280 0.90 2.46 7.78
C LEU A 280 -0.28 2.84 8.67
N LEU A 281 -1.19 1.90 8.97
CA LEU A 281 -2.34 2.14 9.85
C LEU A 281 -1.89 2.48 11.28
N GLU A 282 -0.94 1.73 11.83
CA GLU A 282 -0.37 2.01 13.15
C GLU A 282 0.37 3.35 13.20
N ILE A 283 1.04 3.72 12.10
CA ILE A 283 1.68 5.04 11.98
C ILE A 283 0.62 6.14 11.95
N ALA A 284 -0.46 5.95 11.17
CA ALA A 284 -1.56 6.91 11.12
C ALA A 284 -2.21 7.12 12.50
N ASP A 285 -2.41 6.03 13.26
CA ASP A 285 -3.05 6.07 14.57
C ASP A 285 -2.14 6.65 15.67
N LYS A 286 -0.85 6.31 15.65
CA LYS A 286 0.08 6.62 16.76
C LYS A 286 1.03 7.77 16.47
N LYS A 287 1.26 8.09 15.20
CA LYS A 287 2.20 9.13 14.75
C LYS A 287 1.62 9.95 13.60
N PRO A 288 0.42 10.55 13.76
CA PRO A 288 -0.29 11.23 12.67
C PRO A 288 0.51 12.36 12.03
N GLN A 289 1.36 13.04 12.81
CA GLN A 289 2.24 14.09 12.30
C GLN A 289 3.25 13.55 11.27
N GLN A 290 3.82 12.36 11.52
CA GLN A 290 4.74 11.70 10.57
C GLN A 290 4.03 11.36 9.26
N LEU A 291 2.74 10.99 9.33
CA LEU A 291 1.93 10.73 8.14
C LEU A 291 1.68 12.01 7.33
N LEU A 292 1.30 13.11 8.03
CA LEU A 292 1.07 14.41 7.38
C LEU A 292 2.33 14.93 6.69
N GLU A 293 3.49 14.81 7.33
CA GLU A 293 4.78 15.18 6.74
C GLU A 293 5.10 14.34 5.50
N ALA A 294 4.85 13.04 5.53
CA ALA A 294 5.03 12.17 4.38
C ALA A 294 4.11 12.56 3.21
N LEU A 295 2.83 12.88 3.47
CA LEU A 295 1.91 13.38 2.45
C LEU A 295 2.38 14.70 1.82
N LYS A 296 2.84 15.67 2.64
CA LYS A 296 3.39 16.95 2.16
C LYS A 296 4.61 16.75 1.26
N GLU A 297 5.53 15.89 1.69
CA GLU A 297 6.73 15.56 0.89
C GLU A 297 6.35 14.93 -0.45
N LEU A 298 5.42 13.97 -0.47
CA LEU A 298 4.98 13.31 -1.69
C LEU A 298 4.29 14.24 -2.67
N VAL A 299 3.44 15.15 -2.21
CA VAL A 299 2.82 16.17 -3.07
C VAL A 299 3.91 17.08 -3.65
N THR A 300 4.91 17.47 -2.87
CA THR A 300 6.05 18.26 -3.33
C THR A 300 6.85 17.52 -4.40
N LEU A 301 7.20 16.25 -4.16
CA LEU A 301 7.93 15.41 -5.11
C LEU A 301 7.15 15.25 -6.42
N ARG A 302 5.85 15.03 -6.33
CA ARG A 302 4.97 14.94 -7.50
C ARG A 302 4.92 16.25 -8.29
N ASN A 303 4.76 17.38 -7.61
CA ASN A 303 4.69 18.69 -8.27
C ASN A 303 6.01 19.08 -8.96
N ARG A 304 7.13 18.59 -8.46
CA ARG A 304 8.45 18.73 -9.10
C ARG A 304 8.72 17.66 -10.17
N ASN A 305 7.73 16.84 -10.55
CA ASN A 305 7.84 15.71 -11.49
C ASN A 305 8.92 14.68 -11.11
N VAL A 306 9.30 14.63 -9.86
CA VAL A 306 10.28 13.68 -9.31
C VAL A 306 9.68 12.28 -9.23
N ILE A 307 8.41 12.17 -8.86
CA ILE A 307 7.62 10.94 -8.92
C ILE A 307 6.44 11.12 -9.90
N LYS A 308 6.07 10.02 -10.56
CA LYS A 308 4.98 9.97 -11.55
C LYS A 308 4.02 8.84 -11.18
N PRO A 309 3.10 9.06 -10.21
CA PRO A 309 2.17 8.02 -9.80
C PRO A 309 1.36 7.46 -10.96
N ILE A 310 1.12 6.14 -10.94
CA ILE A 310 0.46 5.41 -12.03
C ILE A 310 -0.88 4.88 -11.53
N ALA A 311 -1.98 5.24 -12.22
CA ALA A 311 -3.34 4.90 -11.85
C ALA A 311 -4.19 4.56 -13.09
N PHE A 312 -3.96 3.38 -13.67
CA PHE A 312 -4.66 2.95 -14.89
C PHE A 312 -6.00 2.25 -14.63
N ASN A 313 -6.22 1.75 -13.40
CA ASN A 313 -7.33 0.84 -13.13
C ASN A 313 -8.49 1.61 -12.49
N LYS A 314 -9.24 2.37 -13.31
CA LYS A 314 -10.46 3.08 -12.93
C LYS A 314 -11.66 2.16 -13.05
N PHE A 315 -12.54 2.15 -12.04
CA PHE A 315 -13.79 1.40 -12.00
C PHE A 315 -14.94 2.29 -11.53
N THR A 316 -16.17 1.86 -11.81
CA THR A 316 -17.38 2.48 -11.29
C THR A 316 -17.78 1.88 -9.93
N TRP A 317 -18.75 2.47 -9.29
CA TRP A 317 -19.30 2.03 -8.01
C TRP A 317 -19.80 0.57 -8.05
N GLU A 318 -20.47 0.19 -9.12
CA GLU A 318 -21.05 -1.13 -9.34
C GLU A 318 -19.99 -2.20 -9.60
N GLU A 319 -18.81 -1.80 -10.04
CA GLU A 319 -17.69 -2.70 -10.37
C GLU A 319 -16.79 -3.06 -9.19
N ILE A 320 -17.15 -2.71 -7.95
CA ILE A 320 -16.34 -2.98 -6.75
C ILE A 320 -15.89 -4.45 -6.65
N SER A 321 -16.78 -5.38 -6.97
CA SER A 321 -16.48 -6.83 -6.94
C SER A 321 -15.42 -7.22 -7.97
N LYS A 322 -15.50 -6.64 -9.17
CA LYS A 322 -14.53 -6.85 -10.27
C LYS A 322 -13.16 -6.25 -9.93
N ALA A 323 -13.14 -5.05 -9.36
CA ALA A 323 -11.92 -4.38 -8.94
C ALA A 323 -11.20 -5.18 -7.83
N HIS A 324 -11.93 -5.69 -6.83
CA HIS A 324 -11.40 -6.57 -5.79
C HIS A 324 -10.88 -7.90 -6.35
N TYR A 325 -11.61 -8.52 -7.28
CA TYR A 325 -11.20 -9.76 -7.93
C TYR A 325 -9.88 -9.59 -8.70
N GLY A 326 -9.79 -8.56 -9.53
CA GLY A 326 -8.59 -8.30 -10.32
C GLY A 326 -7.36 -8.01 -9.47
N MET A 327 -7.53 -7.25 -8.37
CA MET A 327 -6.43 -7.00 -7.43
C MET A 327 -5.99 -8.27 -6.69
N GLU A 328 -6.93 -9.08 -6.22
CA GLU A 328 -6.65 -10.37 -5.57
C GLU A 328 -5.83 -11.31 -6.46
N ASN A 329 -6.16 -11.34 -7.76
CA ASN A 329 -5.50 -12.19 -8.75
C ASN A 329 -4.31 -11.51 -9.44
N ALA A 330 -3.84 -10.36 -8.89
CA ALA A 330 -2.68 -9.61 -9.40
C ALA A 330 -2.79 -9.26 -10.89
N GLN A 331 -3.99 -8.98 -11.39
CA GLN A 331 -4.22 -8.60 -12.79
C GLN A 331 -3.75 -7.18 -13.09
N PHE A 332 -3.74 -6.30 -12.09
CA PHE A 332 -3.49 -4.87 -12.26
C PHE A 332 -2.03 -4.47 -11.98
N THR A 333 -1.67 -3.29 -12.48
CA THR A 333 -0.43 -2.57 -12.19
C THR A 333 -0.77 -1.18 -11.65
N GLY A 334 0.07 -0.65 -10.77
CA GLY A 334 -0.15 0.68 -10.18
C GLY A 334 -1.40 0.75 -9.28
N LYS A 335 -2.09 1.92 -9.30
CA LYS A 335 -3.26 2.18 -8.45
C LYS A 335 -4.55 1.68 -9.08
N THR A 336 -5.40 1.07 -8.24
CA THR A 336 -6.80 0.71 -8.54
C THR A 336 -7.72 1.59 -7.70
N TYR A 337 -8.77 2.15 -8.30
CA TYR A 337 -9.68 3.06 -7.63
C TYR A 337 -11.08 3.04 -8.24
N ILE A 338 -12.05 3.47 -7.43
CA ILE A 338 -13.44 3.69 -7.83
C ILE A 338 -13.67 5.20 -7.95
N ASN A 339 -14.24 5.63 -9.06
CA ASN A 339 -14.71 6.99 -9.23
C ASN A 339 -16.21 7.04 -8.94
N ILE A 340 -16.63 7.97 -8.08
CA ILE A 340 -18.04 8.21 -7.74
C ILE A 340 -18.58 9.34 -8.60
N ILE A 341 -17.79 10.38 -8.80
CA ILE A 341 -18.10 11.56 -9.60
C ILE A 341 -17.09 11.61 -10.74
N ASP A 342 -17.57 11.73 -11.98
CA ASP A 342 -16.68 11.85 -13.15
C ASP A 342 -15.86 13.13 -13.07
N GLU A 343 -14.58 13.03 -13.50
CA GLU A 343 -13.57 14.11 -13.53
C GLU A 343 -13.78 14.99 -14.75
#